data_62374628a9e2139407c4286c12a25ccc
#
_entry.id   62374628a9e2139407c4286c12a25ccc
#
_cell.length_a   1.000
_cell.length_b   1.000
_cell.length_c   1.000
_cell.angle_alpha   90.00
_cell.angle_beta   90.00
_cell.angle_gamma   90.00
#
_symmetry.space_group_name_H-M   'P 1'
#
loop_
_entity.id
_entity.type
_entity.pdbx_description
1 polymer ?
#
loop_
_entity_poly.entity_id
_entity_poly.type
_entity_poly.pdbx_seq_one_letter_code
_entity_poly.pdbx_strand_id
1 'polypeptide(L)'
;MTKAAELAKMGEVLTNSQLGGRRNIVINGAMQVAQRGTSSGTGGVGASNGVYPTVDRFIFEAGNTAGRLTMTQETISDLSGFTKAIKLDCSTADTSIAADEFLMLGQRFEGQDLQQLKKGTSDAEKVTVSFYVKGNANATYTLELRDNDNSRSNSQEFSVTTSWNRVSMTFDGDTSGALDNDNALSLKCNIWLHGGSTYTGGTHTSNTWHGTTNQRVGDNQTSFFDSTDRTFF
;
A
#
# COMPACT_ATOMS: atom_id res chain seq x y z
N MET A 1 39.41 21.19 9.70
CA MET A 1 39.06 19.96 10.48
C MET A 1 40.19 18.96 10.28
N THR A 2 40.56 18.23 11.33
CA THR A 2 41.59 17.19 11.22
C THR A 2 41.02 15.95 10.52
N LYS A 3 41.86 15.21 9.79
CA LYS A 3 41.45 13.94 9.14
C LYS A 3 40.81 12.95 10.13
N ALA A 4 41.19 12.99 11.40
CA ALA A 4 40.57 12.17 12.45
C ALA A 4 39.11 12.59 12.74
N ALA A 5 38.80 13.88 12.72
CA ALA A 5 37.43 14.37 12.90
C ALA A 5 36.53 14.05 11.68
N GLU A 6 37.12 14.02 10.50
CA GLU A 6 36.39 13.59 9.27
C GLU A 6 36.13 12.08 9.29
N LEU A 7 37.10 11.28 9.76
CA LEU A 7 36.95 9.83 9.90
C LEU A 7 35.91 9.47 10.98
N ALA A 8 35.89 10.21 12.09
CA ALA A 8 34.90 10.06 13.14
C ALA A 8 33.48 10.39 12.64
N LYS A 9 33.33 11.47 11.85
CA LYS A 9 32.07 11.81 11.19
C LYS A 9 31.63 10.73 10.18
N MET A 10 32.58 10.17 9.42
CA MET A 10 32.28 9.03 8.53
C MET A 10 31.83 7.79 9.33
N GLY A 11 32.48 7.52 10.47
CA GLY A 11 32.08 6.44 11.38
C GLY A 11 30.68 6.67 11.98
N GLU A 12 30.36 7.90 12.35
CA GLU A 12 29.04 8.30 12.84
C GLU A 12 27.98 8.19 11.74
N VAL A 13 28.30 8.59 10.53
CA VAL A 13 27.45 8.41 9.35
C VAL A 13 27.26 6.93 9.02
N LEU A 14 28.25 6.07 9.21
CA LEU A 14 28.17 4.63 8.96
C LEU A 14 27.42 3.89 10.08
N THR A 15 27.48 4.36 11.32
CA THR A 15 26.84 3.69 12.47
C THR A 15 25.44 4.24 12.78
N ASN A 16 25.22 5.52 12.62
CA ASN A 16 23.92 6.17 12.90
C ASN A 16 23.10 6.44 11.64
N SER A 17 23.71 6.41 10.47
CA SER A 17 22.97 6.60 9.25
C SER A 17 22.85 5.27 8.53
N GLN A 18 21.81 4.91 8.28
CA GLN A 18 21.09 4.45 7.13
C GLN A 18 21.91 4.06 5.87
N LEU A 19 23.24 4.13 5.84
CA LEU A 19 24.05 3.64 4.71
C LEU A 19 24.13 2.11 4.69
N GLY A 20 23.93 1.45 5.81
CA GLY A 20 23.88 0.01 5.93
C GLY A 20 22.46 -0.58 6.07
N GLY A 21 21.43 0.26 6.21
CA GLY A 21 20.06 -0.18 6.41
C GLY A 21 19.25 -0.25 5.10
N ARG A 22 18.35 -1.18 5.02
CA ARG A 22 17.32 -1.24 3.97
C ARG A 22 16.44 0.00 4.06
N ARG A 23 16.75 1.04 3.31
CA ARG A 23 15.93 2.27 3.27
C ARG A 23 14.55 2.03 2.65
N ASN A 24 14.46 1.09 1.71
CA ASN A 24 13.23 0.73 1.05
C ASN A 24 12.88 -0.72 1.39
N ILE A 25 11.80 -0.91 2.14
CA ILE A 25 11.27 -2.23 2.48
C ILE A 25 10.35 -2.79 1.38
N VAL A 26 9.89 -1.93 0.46
CA VAL A 26 9.07 -2.37 -0.68
C VAL A 26 9.94 -3.14 -1.67
N ILE A 27 9.54 -4.35 -2.00
CA ILE A 27 10.22 -5.21 -2.97
C ILE A 27 9.52 -5.06 -4.32
N ASN A 28 10.32 -4.97 -5.42
CA ASN A 28 9.82 -4.82 -6.79
C ASN A 28 8.98 -3.54 -7.00
N GLY A 29 9.31 -2.45 -6.30
CA GLY A 29 8.57 -1.19 -6.38
C GLY A 29 8.56 -0.52 -7.76
N ALA A 30 9.48 -0.91 -8.65
CA ALA A 30 9.49 -0.47 -10.05
C ALA A 30 8.69 -1.40 -10.99
N MET A 31 7.96 -2.37 -10.45
CA MET A 31 7.06 -3.29 -11.15
C MET A 31 7.73 -4.13 -12.26
N GLN A 32 9.05 -4.35 -12.20
CA GLN A 32 9.84 -4.99 -13.27
C GLN A 32 9.67 -6.50 -13.34
N VAL A 33 9.43 -7.16 -12.20
CA VAL A 33 9.39 -8.60 -12.09
C VAL A 33 7.94 -9.09 -12.06
N ALA A 34 7.58 -9.99 -12.98
CA ALA A 34 6.26 -10.61 -13.09
C ALA A 34 6.42 -12.07 -13.53
N GLN A 35 6.91 -12.93 -12.63
CA GLN A 35 7.25 -14.34 -12.93
C GLN A 35 6.02 -15.21 -13.19
N ARG A 36 4.87 -14.86 -12.61
CA ARG A 36 3.61 -15.62 -12.75
C ARG A 36 2.86 -15.30 -14.02
N GLY A 37 3.18 -14.16 -14.64
CA GLY A 37 2.51 -13.66 -15.84
C GLY A 37 2.30 -12.17 -15.78
N THR A 38 2.12 -11.55 -16.93
CA THR A 38 1.92 -10.11 -17.08
C THR A 38 0.46 -9.69 -17.10
N SER A 39 -0.48 -10.65 -17.03
CA SER A 39 -1.93 -10.40 -17.00
C SER A 39 -2.64 -11.45 -16.15
N SER A 40 -3.64 -11.04 -15.40
CA SER A 40 -4.53 -11.92 -14.64
C SER A 40 -5.58 -12.64 -15.53
N GLY A 41 -5.59 -12.33 -16.82
CA GLY A 41 -6.60 -12.85 -17.76
C GLY A 41 -7.94 -12.11 -17.69
N THR A 42 -8.77 -12.34 -18.71
CA THR A 42 -10.16 -11.84 -18.79
C THR A 42 -11.07 -12.64 -17.85
N GLY A 43 -11.88 -11.98 -17.06
CA GLY A 43 -12.73 -12.59 -16.03
C GLY A 43 -12.16 -12.39 -14.63
N GLY A 44 -10.94 -11.98 -14.56
CA GLY A 44 -10.28 -11.17 -13.57
C GLY A 44 -10.28 -11.67 -12.14
N VAL A 45 -9.78 -10.78 -11.39
CA VAL A 45 -9.69 -10.80 -9.92
C VAL A 45 -10.87 -10.02 -9.38
N GLY A 46 -11.39 -10.41 -8.24
CA GLY A 46 -12.45 -9.66 -7.57
C GLY A 46 -13.25 -10.50 -6.57
N ALA A 47 -13.21 -11.83 -6.72
CA ALA A 47 -13.91 -12.74 -5.81
C ALA A 47 -12.97 -13.52 -4.88
N SER A 48 -11.65 -13.31 -4.97
CA SER A 48 -10.65 -14.13 -4.29
C SER A 48 -9.80 -13.32 -3.34
N ASN A 49 -9.70 -13.77 -2.11
CA ASN A 49 -8.79 -13.23 -1.12
C ASN A 49 -7.35 -13.72 -1.35
N GLY A 50 -6.39 -12.81 -1.26
CA GLY A 50 -4.99 -13.15 -1.08
C GLY A 50 -4.28 -13.74 -2.29
N VAL A 51 -4.53 -13.23 -3.50
CA VAL A 51 -3.88 -13.70 -4.73
C VAL A 51 -2.76 -12.76 -5.20
N TYR A 52 -1.74 -13.34 -5.83
CA TYR A 52 -0.65 -12.63 -6.51
C TYR A 52 -0.77 -12.87 -8.02
N PRO A 53 -1.60 -12.09 -8.73
CA PRO A 53 -2.00 -12.47 -10.09
C PRO A 53 -0.94 -12.16 -11.15
N THR A 54 -0.12 -11.12 -10.95
CA THR A 54 0.84 -10.64 -11.97
C THR A 54 2.17 -10.24 -11.35
N VAL A 55 2.36 -8.93 -11.07
CA VAL A 55 3.61 -8.36 -10.57
C VAL A 55 3.99 -8.96 -9.22
N ASP A 56 5.20 -9.48 -9.14
CA ASP A 56 5.69 -10.20 -7.95
C ASP A 56 5.68 -9.30 -6.71
N ARG A 57 5.34 -9.89 -5.56
CA ARG A 57 5.20 -9.27 -4.24
C ARG A 57 3.97 -8.38 -4.06
N PHE A 58 3.25 -8.01 -5.12
CA PHE A 58 1.99 -7.29 -5.00
C PHE A 58 0.83 -8.25 -4.89
N ILE A 59 0.15 -8.18 -3.74
CA ILE A 59 -1.02 -8.98 -3.43
C ILE A 59 -2.29 -8.20 -3.74
N PHE A 60 -3.27 -8.91 -4.25
CA PHE A 60 -4.60 -8.44 -4.46
C PHE A 60 -5.55 -9.12 -3.48
N GLU A 61 -6.27 -8.35 -2.69
CA GLU A 61 -7.26 -8.85 -1.74
C GLU A 61 -8.63 -8.24 -2.06
N ALA A 62 -9.61 -9.09 -2.29
CA ALA A 62 -11.00 -8.67 -2.48
C ALA A 62 -11.95 -9.63 -1.74
N GLY A 63 -13.09 -9.15 -1.35
CA GLY A 63 -14.12 -9.97 -0.72
C GLY A 63 -15.52 -9.43 -0.98
N ASN A 64 -16.44 -10.35 -1.15
CA ASN A 64 -17.89 -10.19 -1.21
C ASN A 64 -18.45 -9.30 -2.34
N THR A 65 -17.60 -8.61 -3.12
CA THR A 65 -18.01 -7.72 -4.21
C THR A 65 -18.38 -8.49 -5.48
N ALA A 66 -19.37 -8.01 -6.21
CA ALA A 66 -19.71 -8.45 -7.57
C ALA A 66 -18.77 -7.84 -8.62
N GLY A 67 -18.02 -6.80 -8.28
CA GLY A 67 -17.04 -6.14 -9.15
C GLY A 67 -15.92 -7.07 -9.60
N ARG A 68 -15.45 -6.87 -10.83
CA ARG A 68 -14.32 -7.62 -11.41
C ARG A 68 -13.36 -6.68 -12.10
N LEU A 69 -12.09 -7.05 -12.11
CA LEU A 69 -11.05 -6.29 -12.81
C LEU A 69 -10.01 -7.20 -13.44
N THR A 70 -9.29 -6.68 -14.39
CA THR A 70 -8.06 -7.25 -14.92
C THR A 70 -6.88 -6.50 -14.33
N MET A 71 -5.88 -7.23 -13.86
CA MET A 71 -4.60 -6.67 -13.40
C MET A 71 -3.53 -7.04 -14.42
N THR A 72 -2.76 -6.04 -14.88
CA THR A 72 -1.67 -6.23 -15.84
C THR A 72 -0.38 -5.56 -15.37
N GLN A 73 0.76 -6.10 -15.80
CA GLN A 73 2.03 -5.38 -15.83
C GLN A 73 2.09 -4.59 -17.14
N GLU A 74 1.82 -3.30 -17.08
CA GLU A 74 1.76 -2.43 -18.25
C GLU A 74 3.15 -1.86 -18.57
N THR A 75 3.47 -1.75 -19.87
CA THR A 75 4.63 -0.98 -20.34
C THR A 75 4.25 0.49 -20.46
N ILE A 76 4.97 1.35 -19.76
CA ILE A 76 4.74 2.79 -19.77
C ILE A 76 5.93 3.55 -20.34
N SER A 77 5.68 4.70 -20.95
CA SER A 77 6.69 5.61 -21.50
C SER A 77 6.47 7.07 -21.08
N ASP A 78 5.38 7.32 -20.38
CA ASP A 78 4.91 8.66 -20.00
C ASP A 78 5.25 9.03 -18.54
N LEU A 79 6.10 8.23 -17.86
CA LEU A 79 6.67 8.51 -16.55
C LEU A 79 8.19 8.33 -16.59
N SER A 80 8.92 9.44 -16.50
CA SER A 80 10.38 9.42 -16.54
C SER A 80 10.98 8.55 -15.43
N GLY A 81 11.92 7.69 -15.79
CA GLY A 81 12.61 6.78 -14.88
C GLY A 81 11.90 5.45 -14.61
N PHE A 82 10.71 5.24 -15.17
CA PHE A 82 9.94 4.00 -15.04
C PHE A 82 9.53 3.47 -16.40
N THR A 83 9.55 2.15 -16.56
CA THR A 83 9.15 1.47 -17.81
C THR A 83 8.00 0.51 -17.61
N LYS A 84 7.65 0.22 -16.38
CA LYS A 84 6.54 -0.69 -16.00
C LYS A 84 5.69 -0.08 -14.90
N ALA A 85 4.40 -0.43 -14.93
CA ALA A 85 3.45 -0.14 -13.87
C ALA A 85 2.48 -1.32 -13.69
N ILE A 86 1.86 -1.41 -12.52
CA ILE A 86 0.62 -2.19 -12.37
C ILE A 86 -0.50 -1.36 -12.97
N LYS A 87 -1.34 -1.99 -13.79
CA LYS A 87 -2.58 -1.42 -14.28
C LYS A 87 -3.74 -2.29 -13.83
N LEU A 88 -4.76 -1.66 -13.29
CA LEU A 88 -6.05 -2.27 -12.98
C LEU A 88 -7.09 -1.70 -13.93
N ASP A 89 -7.85 -2.57 -14.59
CA ASP A 89 -8.98 -2.22 -15.47
C ASP A 89 -10.24 -2.85 -14.92
N CYS A 90 -11.23 -2.05 -14.56
CA CYS A 90 -12.54 -2.55 -14.13
C CYS A 90 -13.23 -3.22 -15.31
N SER A 91 -13.61 -4.48 -15.19
CA SER A 91 -14.30 -5.25 -16.22
C SER A 91 -15.78 -5.49 -15.89
N THR A 92 -16.13 -5.42 -14.61
CA THR A 92 -17.51 -5.49 -14.13
C THR A 92 -17.67 -4.50 -12.99
N ALA A 93 -18.58 -3.55 -13.18
CA ALA A 93 -18.91 -2.58 -12.14
C ALA A 93 -19.73 -3.22 -11.02
N ASP A 94 -19.61 -2.68 -9.82
CA ASP A 94 -20.44 -2.97 -8.67
C ASP A 94 -20.87 -1.66 -8.01
N THR A 95 -22.06 -1.23 -8.27
CA THR A 95 -22.63 0.02 -7.77
C THR A 95 -23.55 -0.17 -6.56
N SER A 96 -23.77 -1.44 -6.16
CA SER A 96 -24.59 -1.79 -5.00
C SER A 96 -23.71 -2.34 -3.88
N ILE A 97 -23.00 -1.43 -3.21
CA ILE A 97 -21.94 -1.76 -2.25
C ILE A 97 -22.55 -2.34 -0.97
N ALA A 98 -22.33 -3.63 -0.71
CA ALA A 98 -22.66 -4.23 0.57
C ALA A 98 -21.66 -3.84 1.68
N ALA A 99 -22.08 -3.98 2.94
CA ALA A 99 -21.30 -3.48 4.08
C ALA A 99 -19.91 -4.10 4.21
N ASP A 100 -19.75 -5.37 3.86
CA ASP A 100 -18.54 -6.17 4.03
C ASP A 100 -17.69 -6.33 2.75
N GLU A 101 -18.03 -5.60 1.69
CA GLU A 101 -17.24 -5.58 0.46
C GLU A 101 -15.93 -4.84 0.64
N PHE A 102 -14.90 -5.33 -0.02
CA PHE A 102 -13.60 -4.66 -0.05
C PHE A 102 -12.76 -5.03 -1.27
N LEU A 103 -11.84 -4.12 -1.60
CA LEU A 103 -10.80 -4.31 -2.60
C LEU A 103 -9.53 -3.59 -2.16
N MET A 104 -8.43 -4.31 -2.10
CA MET A 104 -7.12 -3.78 -1.75
C MET A 104 -6.03 -4.32 -2.69
N LEU A 105 -5.08 -3.44 -3.01
CA LEU A 105 -3.79 -3.79 -3.60
C LEU A 105 -2.69 -3.46 -2.60
N GLY A 106 -1.74 -4.37 -2.35
CA GLY A 106 -0.72 -4.06 -1.35
C GLY A 106 0.49 -4.99 -1.35
N GLN A 107 1.31 -4.82 -0.34
CA GLN A 107 2.42 -5.72 0.00
C GLN A 107 2.33 -6.17 1.45
N ARG A 108 2.88 -7.35 1.70
CA ARG A 108 2.99 -7.98 3.02
C ARG A 108 4.45 -8.05 3.43
N PHE A 109 4.72 -7.71 4.69
CA PHE A 109 6.07 -7.69 5.26
C PHE A 109 6.15 -8.58 6.49
N GLU A 110 7.26 -9.32 6.57
CA GLU A 110 7.57 -10.19 7.70
C GLU A 110 8.10 -9.35 8.87
N GLY A 111 7.78 -9.76 10.10
CA GLY A 111 8.13 -9.02 11.29
C GLY A 111 9.64 -8.88 11.49
N GLN A 112 10.42 -9.92 11.19
CA GLN A 112 11.88 -9.88 11.26
C GLN A 112 12.54 -8.80 10.39
N ASP A 113 11.88 -8.38 9.29
CA ASP A 113 12.37 -7.34 8.38
C ASP A 113 11.99 -5.91 8.85
N LEU A 114 11.25 -5.77 9.95
CA LEU A 114 10.65 -4.51 10.41
C LEU A 114 11.13 -4.04 11.78
N GLN A 115 12.04 -4.75 12.43
CA GLN A 115 12.47 -4.47 13.81
C GLN A 115 13.09 -3.07 13.97
N GLN A 116 13.67 -2.51 12.89
CA GLN A 116 14.18 -1.14 12.85
C GLN A 116 13.10 -0.06 13.04
N LEU A 117 11.82 -0.40 12.85
CA LEU A 117 10.71 0.54 13.09
C LEU A 117 10.45 0.76 14.58
N LYS A 118 10.98 -0.07 15.46
CA LYS A 118 10.85 0.00 16.94
C LYS A 118 9.39 0.18 17.38
N LYS A 119 8.45 -0.35 16.56
CA LYS A 119 7.02 -0.24 16.84
C LYS A 119 6.67 -0.84 18.20
N GLY A 120 5.76 -0.19 18.95
CA GLY A 120 5.41 -0.57 20.31
C GLY A 120 6.34 0.01 21.38
N THR A 121 7.25 0.92 21.02
CA THR A 121 8.14 1.60 21.96
C THR A 121 7.98 3.12 21.89
N SER A 122 8.49 3.85 22.88
CA SER A 122 8.52 5.32 22.85
C SER A 122 9.35 5.88 21.67
N ASP A 123 10.24 5.06 21.11
CA ASP A 123 11.14 5.42 20.01
C ASP A 123 10.63 4.92 18.66
N ALA A 124 9.33 4.63 18.55
CA ALA A 124 8.72 4.13 17.31
C ALA A 124 8.97 5.10 16.15
N GLU A 125 9.54 4.57 15.07
CA GLU A 125 9.95 5.35 13.91
C GLU A 125 8.76 5.68 12.99
N LYS A 126 8.82 6.85 12.34
CA LYS A 126 7.87 7.22 11.29
C LYS A 126 8.19 6.48 9.99
N VAL A 127 7.15 6.13 9.24
CA VAL A 127 7.27 5.47 7.94
C VAL A 127 6.75 6.39 6.85
N THR A 128 7.56 6.64 5.82
CA THR A 128 7.09 7.36 4.63
C THR A 128 6.88 6.39 3.48
N VAL A 129 5.67 6.38 2.94
CA VAL A 129 5.32 5.64 1.73
C VAL A 129 5.17 6.63 0.58
N SER A 130 5.85 6.37 -0.55
CA SER A 130 5.69 7.18 -1.76
C SER A 130 5.61 6.31 -3.01
N PHE A 131 4.74 6.73 -3.92
CA PHE A 131 4.52 6.05 -5.21
C PHE A 131 3.99 7.05 -6.25
N TYR A 132 4.07 6.68 -7.51
CA TYR A 132 3.40 7.39 -8.59
C TYR A 132 2.06 6.71 -8.91
N VAL A 133 1.06 7.50 -9.22
CA VAL A 133 -0.29 7.03 -9.51
C VAL A 133 -0.96 7.91 -10.55
N LYS A 134 -1.78 7.30 -11.41
CA LYS A 134 -2.77 7.95 -12.28
C LYS A 134 -3.98 7.06 -12.47
N GLY A 135 -5.07 7.61 -12.96
CA GLY A 135 -6.26 6.91 -13.38
C GLY A 135 -6.83 7.53 -14.65
N ASN A 136 -7.96 7.05 -15.14
CA ASN A 136 -8.68 7.68 -16.24
C ASN A 136 -9.68 8.75 -15.78
N ALA A 137 -9.91 8.87 -14.48
CA ALA A 137 -10.77 9.88 -13.86
C ALA A 137 -10.25 10.23 -12.47
N ASN A 138 -10.68 11.38 -11.95
CA ASN A 138 -10.39 11.79 -10.59
C ASN A 138 -11.05 10.82 -9.60
N ALA A 139 -10.31 10.44 -8.57
CA ALA A 139 -10.77 9.57 -7.51
C ALA A 139 -10.00 9.87 -6.22
N THR A 140 -10.58 9.48 -5.09
CA THR A 140 -9.90 9.48 -3.78
C THR A 140 -9.83 8.04 -3.29
N TYR A 141 -8.64 7.60 -2.92
CA TYR A 141 -8.38 6.28 -2.35
C TYR A 141 -7.64 6.41 -1.03
N THR A 142 -7.56 5.32 -0.29
CA THR A 142 -6.94 5.29 1.04
C THR A 142 -5.70 4.41 1.03
N LEU A 143 -4.58 4.96 1.52
CA LEU A 143 -3.37 4.20 1.83
C LEU A 143 -3.38 3.83 3.31
N GLU A 144 -3.24 2.55 3.61
CA GLU A 144 -3.26 1.99 4.96
C GLU A 144 -1.95 1.26 5.27
N LEU A 145 -1.41 1.50 6.45
CA LEU A 145 -0.50 0.60 7.13
C LEU A 145 -1.30 -0.21 8.16
N ARG A 146 -1.33 -1.53 7.99
CA ARG A 146 -2.05 -2.44 8.88
C ARG A 146 -1.07 -3.32 9.63
N ASP A 147 -0.97 -3.12 10.94
CA ASP A 147 -0.35 -4.03 11.88
C ASP A 147 -1.25 -5.24 12.06
N ASN A 148 -0.77 -6.39 11.60
CA ASN A 148 -1.50 -7.64 11.64
C ASN A 148 -1.42 -8.30 13.02
N ASP A 149 -0.30 -8.17 13.72
CA ASP A 149 -0.03 -8.79 15.02
C ASP A 149 -0.94 -8.19 16.11
N ASN A 150 -1.13 -6.88 16.08
CA ASN A 150 -1.89 -6.15 17.10
C ASN A 150 -3.25 -5.64 16.59
N SER A 151 -3.64 -5.98 15.35
CA SER A 151 -4.91 -5.56 14.74
C SER A 151 -5.12 -4.04 14.74
N ARG A 152 -4.05 -3.26 14.48
CA ARG A 152 -4.07 -1.80 14.44
C ARG A 152 -3.85 -1.29 13.02
N SER A 153 -4.49 -0.18 12.68
CA SER A 153 -4.35 0.50 11.38
C SER A 153 -4.01 1.97 11.56
N ASN A 154 -3.27 2.50 10.60
CA ASN A 154 -3.13 3.93 10.36
C ASN A 154 -3.33 4.15 8.86
N SER A 155 -4.19 5.10 8.49
CA SER A 155 -4.54 5.34 7.10
C SER A 155 -4.67 6.82 6.77
N GLN A 156 -4.46 7.14 5.50
CA GLN A 156 -4.56 8.49 4.96
C GLN A 156 -5.14 8.44 3.55
N GLU A 157 -5.97 9.40 3.19
CA GLU A 157 -6.53 9.54 1.85
C GLU A 157 -5.54 10.19 0.88
N PHE A 158 -5.58 9.78 -0.38
CA PHE A 158 -4.85 10.41 -1.47
C PHE A 158 -5.71 10.56 -2.72
N SER A 159 -5.39 11.56 -3.54
CA SER A 159 -6.10 11.82 -4.78
C SER A 159 -5.40 11.17 -5.96
N VAL A 160 -6.19 10.65 -6.89
CA VAL A 160 -5.79 10.18 -8.20
C VAL A 160 -6.34 11.13 -9.25
N THR A 161 -5.53 11.45 -10.25
CA THR A 161 -5.92 12.28 -11.40
C THR A 161 -5.63 11.56 -12.71
N THR A 162 -5.98 12.18 -13.84
CA THR A 162 -5.70 11.63 -15.18
C THR A 162 -4.24 11.75 -15.61
N SER A 163 -3.43 12.43 -14.82
CA SER A 163 -1.98 12.56 -15.04
C SER A 163 -1.21 11.89 -13.92
N TRP A 164 0.02 11.43 -14.22
CA TRP A 164 0.91 10.93 -13.18
C TRP A 164 1.14 11.97 -12.10
N ASN A 165 0.87 11.62 -10.88
CA ASN A 165 1.22 12.39 -9.70
C ASN A 165 1.98 11.51 -8.69
N ARG A 166 2.91 12.13 -7.97
CA ARG A 166 3.61 11.45 -6.88
C ARG A 166 2.87 11.68 -5.57
N VAL A 167 2.39 10.59 -4.99
CA VAL A 167 1.89 10.57 -3.62
C VAL A 167 3.08 10.34 -2.68
N SER A 168 3.13 11.07 -1.57
CA SER A 168 4.12 10.87 -0.50
C SER A 168 3.45 11.16 0.83
N MET A 169 3.34 10.12 1.67
CA MET A 169 2.63 10.14 2.94
C MET A 169 3.52 9.62 4.05
N THR A 170 3.60 10.37 5.14
CA THR A 170 4.34 9.96 6.34
C THR A 170 3.35 9.55 7.42
N PHE A 171 3.52 8.35 7.92
CA PHE A 171 2.76 7.77 9.02
C PHE A 171 3.55 7.92 10.31
N ASP A 172 2.90 8.37 11.36
CA ASP A 172 3.50 8.46 12.68
C ASP A 172 3.81 7.08 13.25
N GLY A 173 4.87 6.99 14.04
CA GLY A 173 5.24 5.76 14.73
C GLY A 173 4.16 5.34 15.72
N ASP A 174 3.87 4.04 15.78
CA ASP A 174 2.94 3.49 16.78
C ASP A 174 3.69 3.06 18.04
N THR A 175 3.42 3.70 19.15
CA THR A 175 4.01 3.36 20.44
C THR A 175 3.33 2.18 21.12
N SER A 176 2.28 1.62 20.51
CA SER A 176 1.48 0.52 21.05
C SER A 176 1.60 -0.75 20.20
N GLY A 177 1.85 -1.88 20.83
CA GLY A 177 1.91 -3.19 20.17
C GLY A 177 3.18 -3.37 19.34
N ALA A 178 4.12 -4.16 19.83
CA ALA A 178 5.33 -4.52 19.08
C ALA A 178 4.97 -5.45 17.90
N LEU A 179 5.78 -5.40 16.84
CA LEU A 179 5.73 -6.41 15.79
C LEU A 179 6.54 -7.64 16.21
N ASP A 180 6.03 -8.82 15.90
CA ASP A 180 6.71 -10.07 16.18
C ASP A 180 8.02 -10.16 15.38
N ASN A 181 9.07 -10.72 15.98
CA ASN A 181 10.36 -10.90 15.32
C ASN A 181 10.44 -12.30 14.71
N ASP A 182 9.59 -12.57 13.73
CA ASP A 182 9.51 -13.83 13.03
C ASP A 182 9.31 -13.67 11.51
N ASN A 183 9.13 -14.76 10.80
CA ASN A 183 8.88 -14.78 9.35
C ASN A 183 7.38 -14.79 8.99
N ALA A 184 6.50 -14.54 9.95
CA ALA A 184 5.08 -14.39 9.69
C ALA A 184 4.74 -12.96 9.20
N LEU A 185 3.52 -12.79 8.76
CA LEU A 185 2.98 -11.51 8.33
C LEU A 185 2.75 -10.59 9.53
N SER A 186 3.50 -9.53 9.66
CA SER A 186 3.34 -8.53 10.72
C SER A 186 2.79 -7.18 10.23
N LEU A 187 3.18 -6.73 9.03
CA LEU A 187 2.70 -5.45 8.50
C LEU A 187 2.20 -5.59 7.06
N LYS A 188 1.09 -4.92 6.76
CA LYS A 188 0.60 -4.73 5.40
C LYS A 188 0.68 -3.25 5.02
N CYS A 189 1.03 -2.97 3.77
CA CYS A 189 0.86 -1.67 3.14
C CYS A 189 -0.19 -1.85 2.05
N ASN A 190 -1.38 -1.32 2.27
CA ASN A 190 -2.56 -1.53 1.42
C ASN A 190 -3.02 -0.22 0.80
N ILE A 191 -3.33 -0.25 -0.48
CA ILE A 191 -4.14 0.76 -1.14
C ILE A 191 -5.57 0.21 -1.20
N TRP A 192 -6.48 0.85 -0.49
CA TRP A 192 -7.90 0.57 -0.58
C TRP A 192 -8.48 1.21 -1.82
N LEU A 193 -9.08 0.40 -2.67
CA LEU A 193 -9.70 0.81 -3.94
C LEU A 193 -11.23 0.72 -3.88
N HIS A 194 -11.76 -0.04 -2.91
CA HIS A 194 -13.19 -0.18 -2.66
C HIS A 194 -13.41 -0.66 -1.21
N GLY A 195 -14.46 -0.20 -0.56
CA GLY A 195 -14.81 -0.62 0.78
C GLY A 195 -16.24 -0.28 1.16
N GLY A 196 -16.96 -1.24 1.72
CA GLY A 196 -18.29 -1.06 2.28
C GLY A 196 -18.27 -0.48 3.70
N SER A 197 -19.44 -0.27 4.29
CA SER A 197 -19.62 0.44 5.56
C SER A 197 -18.97 -0.24 6.78
N THR A 198 -18.67 -1.53 6.71
CA THR A 198 -17.85 -2.20 7.73
C THR A 198 -16.47 -1.54 7.88
N TYR A 199 -15.95 -0.91 6.83
CA TYR A 199 -14.62 -0.30 6.81
C TYR A 199 -14.66 1.23 6.74
N THR A 200 -15.79 1.82 6.26
CA THR A 200 -15.98 3.26 6.04
C THR A 200 -17.04 3.88 6.94
N GLY A 201 -17.73 3.10 7.77
CA GLY A 201 -18.92 3.55 8.52
C GLY A 201 -18.61 4.36 9.79
N GLY A 202 -17.35 4.54 10.17
CA GLY A 202 -16.93 5.37 11.29
C GLY A 202 -16.37 6.71 10.82
N THR A 203 -15.99 7.58 11.75
CA THR A 203 -15.29 8.82 11.44
C THR A 203 -13.81 8.51 11.25
N HIS A 204 -13.31 8.68 10.04
CA HIS A 204 -11.90 8.47 9.73
C HIS A 204 -11.02 9.53 10.40
N THR A 205 -9.95 9.10 11.06
CA THR A 205 -8.93 9.97 11.65
C THR A 205 -7.60 9.73 10.96
N SER A 206 -7.27 10.62 10.04
CA SER A 206 -6.04 10.53 9.24
C SER A 206 -4.78 10.50 10.11
N ASN A 207 -3.81 9.67 9.71
CA ASN A 207 -2.51 9.53 10.37
C ASN A 207 -2.58 9.19 11.86
N THR A 208 -3.55 8.38 12.26
CA THR A 208 -3.72 7.96 13.65
C THR A 208 -3.81 6.44 13.74
N TRP A 209 -3.02 5.83 14.62
CA TRP A 209 -3.08 4.39 14.88
C TRP A 209 -4.27 4.04 15.77
N HIS A 210 -5.11 3.12 15.30
CA HIS A 210 -6.31 2.66 16.01
C HIS A 210 -6.63 1.18 15.73
N GLY A 211 -7.44 0.56 16.57
CA GLY A 211 -7.95 -0.82 16.40
C GLY A 211 -9.37 -0.91 15.82
N THR A 212 -9.96 0.20 15.37
CA THR A 212 -11.37 0.28 14.98
C THR A 212 -11.54 -0.06 13.50
N THR A 213 -12.28 -1.11 13.17
CA THR A 213 -12.40 -1.62 11.81
C THR A 213 -13.09 -0.65 10.86
N ASN A 214 -14.17 0.03 11.29
CA ASN A 214 -14.94 0.92 10.43
C ASN A 214 -14.32 2.32 10.22
N GLN A 215 -13.07 2.52 10.67
CA GLN A 215 -12.29 3.73 10.45
C GLN A 215 -11.04 3.47 9.59
N ARG A 216 -10.93 2.29 9.00
CA ARG A 216 -9.76 1.88 8.21
C ARG A 216 -9.68 2.59 6.87
N VAL A 217 -10.82 3.00 6.33
CA VAL A 217 -10.95 3.65 5.01
C VAL A 217 -11.44 5.08 5.23
N GLY A 218 -10.90 5.99 4.41
CA GLY A 218 -11.25 7.40 4.49
C GLY A 218 -12.70 7.69 4.09
N ASP A 219 -13.22 8.79 4.60
CA ASP A 219 -14.63 9.20 4.44
C ASP A 219 -14.99 9.57 2.98
N ASN A 220 -13.96 9.93 2.17
CA ASN A 220 -14.14 10.33 0.76
C ASN A 220 -13.75 9.24 -0.25
N GLN A 221 -13.69 7.99 0.20
CA GLN A 221 -13.29 6.85 -0.62
C GLN A 221 -14.16 6.72 -1.87
N THR A 222 -13.53 6.77 -3.04
CA THR A 222 -14.18 6.42 -4.31
C THR A 222 -14.17 4.90 -4.48
N SER A 223 -15.25 4.31 -5.01
CA SER A 223 -15.23 2.92 -5.42
C SER A 223 -14.52 2.76 -6.77
N PHE A 224 -13.56 1.84 -6.84
CA PHE A 224 -12.95 1.45 -8.12
C PHE A 224 -13.97 0.77 -9.06
N PHE A 225 -15.00 0.18 -8.49
CA PHE A 225 -16.06 -0.51 -9.23
C PHE A 225 -17.25 0.37 -9.60
N ASP A 226 -17.14 1.70 -9.47
CA ASP A 226 -18.22 2.64 -9.82
C ASP A 226 -18.51 2.70 -11.34
N SER A 227 -17.56 2.28 -12.17
CA SER A 227 -17.68 2.25 -13.64
C SER A 227 -16.80 1.14 -14.24
N THR A 228 -17.30 0.48 -15.29
CA THR A 228 -16.52 -0.47 -16.10
C THR A 228 -15.36 0.17 -16.86
N ASP A 229 -15.34 1.49 -17.00
CA ASP A 229 -14.24 2.22 -17.64
C ASP A 229 -13.14 2.61 -16.66
N ARG A 230 -13.31 2.35 -15.35
CA ARG A 230 -12.36 2.77 -14.33
C ARG A 230 -11.03 2.08 -14.49
N THR A 231 -9.95 2.89 -14.55
CA THR A 231 -8.57 2.40 -14.53
C THR A 231 -7.76 3.02 -13.38
N PHE A 232 -6.76 2.29 -12.91
CA PHE A 232 -5.81 2.72 -11.89
C PHE A 232 -4.43 2.19 -12.28
N PHE A 233 -3.40 3.05 -12.16
CA PHE A 233 -1.99 2.71 -12.39
C PHE A 233 -1.17 3.03 -11.17
#